data_7119595334b8b1ad3208ebcebe55df35
#
_entry.id   7119595334b8b1ad3208ebcebe55df35
#
_cell.length_a   1.000
_cell.length_b   1.000
_cell.length_c   1.000
_cell.angle_alpha   90.00
_cell.angle_beta   90.00
_cell.angle_gamma   90.00
#
_symmetry.space_group_name_H-M   'P 1'
#
loop_
_entity.id
_entity.type
_entity.pdbx_description
1 polymer ?
#
loop_
_entity_poly.entity_id
_entity_poly.type
_entity_poly.pdbx_seq_one_letter_code
_entity_poly.pdbx_strand_id
1 'polypeptide(L)'
;MLSEYHAEGVQAPSAMIRAGDHKLIVSREDPELLYDLRSDPQELHDLAGDGAHAATAARLRSALEDRLDLEDIDRRVRVSQRERRLVSRALARGRPSGWDYVPHVDAAAQYIRNREDMYELQRRARLDAPGAEPI
;
A
#
# COMPACT_ATOMS: atom_id res chain seq x y z
N MET A 1 8.96 -15.00 7.65
CA MET A 1 7.78 -14.14 7.91
C MET A 1 7.38 -13.52 6.58
N LEU A 2 6.07 -13.45 6.31
CA LEU A 2 5.48 -12.86 5.11
C LEU A 2 4.44 -11.82 5.54
N SER A 3 4.35 -10.71 4.84
CA SER A 3 3.35 -9.66 5.05
C SER A 3 2.92 -9.08 3.71
N GLU A 4 1.66 -8.69 3.62
CA GLU A 4 1.05 -8.10 2.43
C GLU A 4 0.39 -6.77 2.80
N TYR A 5 0.43 -5.81 1.88
CA TYR A 5 -0.26 -4.55 2.04
C TYR A 5 -0.91 -4.11 0.71
N HIS A 6 -2.22 -3.93 0.75
CA HIS A 6 -3.02 -3.51 -0.41
C HIS A 6 -4.10 -2.48 -0.01
N ALA A 7 -3.84 -1.72 1.03
CA ALA A 7 -4.78 -0.75 1.58
C ALA A 7 -4.57 0.67 1.03
N GLU A 8 -4.98 1.66 1.79
CA GLU A 8 -4.93 3.06 1.37
C GLU A 8 -3.49 3.54 1.13
N GLY A 9 -3.33 4.44 0.19
CA GLY A 9 -2.07 5.14 -0.07
C GLY A 9 -1.09 4.41 -0.97
N VAL A 10 -1.38 3.17 -1.43
CA VAL A 10 -0.55 2.45 -2.39
C VAL A 10 -1.18 2.40 -3.78
N GLN A 11 -0.36 2.47 -4.82
CA GLN A 11 -0.82 2.35 -6.21
C GLN A 11 -0.97 0.89 -6.64
N ALA A 12 -0.17 0.00 -6.07
CA ALA A 12 -0.21 -1.43 -6.29
C ALA A 12 0.02 -2.20 -4.99
N PRO A 13 -0.39 -3.46 -4.91
CA PRO A 13 -0.05 -4.33 -3.79
C PRO A 13 1.45 -4.41 -3.57
N SER A 14 1.85 -4.37 -2.32
CA SER A 14 3.22 -4.64 -1.90
C SER A 14 3.27 -5.84 -0.98
N ALA A 15 4.37 -6.57 -1.02
CA ALA A 15 4.63 -7.70 -0.16
C ALA A 15 6.03 -7.64 0.42
N MET A 16 6.18 -8.15 1.62
CA MET A 16 7.44 -8.25 2.31
C MET A 16 7.71 -9.69 2.72
N ILE A 17 8.91 -10.16 2.45
CA ILE A 17 9.41 -11.44 2.97
C ILE A 17 10.66 -11.20 3.83
N ARG A 18 10.67 -11.80 5.01
CA ARG A 18 11.85 -11.88 5.86
C ARG A 18 12.28 -13.33 6.05
N ALA A 19 13.56 -13.62 5.76
CA ALA A 19 14.18 -14.89 6.01
C ALA A 19 15.57 -14.69 6.63
N GLY A 20 15.76 -15.17 7.86
CA GLY A 20 16.95 -14.86 8.65
C GLY A 20 17.04 -13.37 8.94
N ASP A 21 18.20 -12.81 8.64
CA ASP A 21 18.51 -11.40 8.88
C ASP A 21 18.12 -10.49 7.71
N HIS A 22 17.73 -11.05 6.56
CA HIS A 22 17.39 -10.25 5.39
C HIS A 22 15.87 -10.08 5.22
N LYS A 23 15.49 -8.89 4.79
CA LYS A 23 14.12 -8.48 4.47
C LYS A 23 14.07 -7.91 3.06
N LEU A 24 13.18 -8.45 2.23
CA LEU A 24 12.89 -7.95 0.89
C LEU A 24 11.46 -7.41 0.85
N ILE A 25 11.29 -6.22 0.26
CA ILE A 25 9.98 -5.62 -0.03
C ILE A 25 9.85 -5.51 -1.54
N VAL A 26 8.74 -5.97 -2.07
CA VAL A 26 8.43 -5.99 -3.50
C VAL A 26 7.10 -5.30 -3.74
N SER A 27 7.04 -4.41 -4.71
CA SER A 27 5.84 -3.81 -5.28
C SER A 27 5.95 -3.81 -6.80
N ARG A 28 4.82 -3.76 -7.50
CA ARG A 28 4.85 -3.66 -8.97
C ARG A 28 5.18 -2.28 -9.48
N GLU A 29 4.89 -1.25 -8.72
CA GLU A 29 5.01 0.17 -9.12
C GLU A 29 6.22 0.85 -8.49
N ASP A 30 6.80 0.26 -7.43
CA ASP A 30 7.93 0.82 -6.73
C ASP A 30 9.17 -0.06 -6.89
N PRO A 31 10.39 0.49 -6.81
CA PRO A 31 11.62 -0.28 -6.74
C PRO A 31 11.59 -1.27 -5.56
N GLU A 32 12.23 -2.40 -5.75
CA GLU A 32 12.45 -3.35 -4.65
C GLU A 32 13.37 -2.74 -3.60
N LEU A 33 13.16 -3.11 -2.33
CA LEU A 33 14.00 -2.72 -1.22
C LEU A 33 14.51 -3.97 -0.51
N LEU A 34 15.81 -4.01 -0.24
CA LEU A 34 16.46 -5.10 0.49
C LEU A 34 17.24 -4.56 1.68
N TYR A 35 17.05 -5.17 2.84
CA TYR A 35 17.74 -4.78 4.07
C TYR A 35 18.39 -5.98 4.76
N ASP A 36 19.56 -5.76 5.35
CA ASP A 36 20.17 -6.66 6.31
C ASP A 36 19.90 -6.16 7.74
N LEU A 37 18.91 -6.74 8.39
CA LEU A 37 18.45 -6.33 9.72
C LEU A 37 19.44 -6.63 10.84
N ARG A 38 20.50 -7.37 10.56
CA ARG A 38 21.56 -7.64 11.53
C ARG A 38 22.52 -6.47 11.63
N SER A 39 22.94 -5.93 10.49
CA SER A 39 23.85 -4.78 10.40
C SER A 39 23.12 -3.44 10.41
N ASP A 40 21.87 -3.43 9.92
CA ASP A 40 21.02 -2.25 9.80
C ASP A 40 19.59 -2.52 10.32
N PRO A 41 19.40 -2.62 11.63
CA PRO A 41 18.08 -2.88 12.22
C PRO A 41 17.07 -1.74 12.04
N GLN A 42 17.51 -0.56 11.61
CA GLN A 42 16.67 0.61 11.36
C GLN A 42 16.32 0.77 9.87
N GLU A 43 16.82 -0.12 8.99
CA GLU A 43 16.48 -0.12 7.56
C GLU A 43 16.82 1.21 6.85
N LEU A 44 17.97 1.77 7.17
CA LEU A 44 18.43 3.06 6.62
C LEU A 44 19.18 2.92 5.29
N HIS A 45 19.65 1.70 4.98
CA HIS A 45 20.48 1.43 3.81
C HIS A 45 19.86 0.34 2.95
N ASP A 46 19.32 0.75 1.81
CA ASP A 46 18.80 -0.18 0.82
C ASP A 46 19.95 -0.87 0.07
N LEU A 47 19.92 -2.21 0.05
CA LEU A 47 20.90 -3.08 -0.59
C LEU A 47 20.41 -3.67 -1.92
N ALA A 48 19.21 -3.32 -2.39
CA ALA A 48 18.62 -3.93 -3.60
C ALA A 48 19.47 -3.64 -4.86
N GLY A 49 20.12 -2.48 -4.91
CA GLY A 49 21.03 -2.08 -6.00
C GLY A 49 22.46 -2.62 -5.87
N ASP A 50 22.82 -3.25 -4.77
CA ASP A 50 24.16 -3.76 -4.55
C ASP A 50 24.33 -5.16 -5.14
N GLY A 51 25.22 -5.29 -6.13
CA GLY A 51 25.53 -6.57 -6.77
C GLY A 51 26.01 -7.67 -5.82
N ALA A 52 26.63 -7.33 -4.69
CA ALA A 52 27.02 -8.28 -3.67
C ALA A 52 25.84 -9.00 -3.02
N HIS A 53 24.67 -8.37 -3.01
CA HIS A 53 23.42 -8.87 -2.42
C HIS A 53 22.44 -9.44 -3.44
N ALA A 54 22.76 -9.41 -4.75
CA ALA A 54 21.86 -9.86 -5.81
C ALA A 54 21.34 -11.30 -5.65
N ALA A 55 22.23 -12.22 -5.24
CA ALA A 55 21.83 -13.61 -4.98
C ALA A 55 20.83 -13.74 -3.81
N THR A 56 21.00 -12.92 -2.77
CA THR A 56 20.08 -12.87 -1.63
C THR A 56 18.71 -12.31 -2.05
N ALA A 57 18.70 -11.22 -2.80
CA ALA A 57 17.48 -10.64 -3.35
C ALA A 57 16.73 -11.66 -4.22
N ALA A 58 17.42 -12.30 -5.17
CA ALA A 58 16.82 -13.30 -6.05
C ALA A 58 16.20 -14.48 -5.27
N ARG A 59 16.90 -15.01 -4.29
CA ARG A 59 16.40 -16.10 -3.43
C ARG A 59 15.15 -15.69 -2.65
N LEU A 60 15.14 -14.49 -2.08
CA LEU A 60 13.98 -13.99 -1.33
C LEU A 60 12.80 -13.70 -2.26
N ARG A 61 13.04 -13.17 -3.45
CA ARG A 61 12.02 -12.94 -4.47
C ARG A 61 11.38 -14.26 -4.89
N SER A 62 12.16 -15.28 -5.24
CA SER A 62 11.63 -16.61 -5.58
C SER A 62 10.78 -17.19 -4.44
N ALA A 63 11.26 -17.09 -3.19
CA ALA A 63 10.52 -17.58 -2.03
C ALA A 63 9.23 -16.79 -1.75
N LEU A 64 9.13 -15.54 -2.20
CA LEU A 64 7.91 -14.73 -2.13
C LEU A 64 6.95 -15.15 -3.26
N GLU A 65 7.43 -15.26 -4.50
CA GLU A 65 6.65 -15.64 -5.67
C GLU A 65 6.06 -17.04 -5.56
N ASP A 66 6.74 -17.96 -4.90
CA ASP A 66 6.22 -19.30 -4.57
C ASP A 66 4.98 -19.26 -3.66
N ARG A 67 4.72 -18.15 -2.99
CA ARG A 67 3.64 -17.99 -2.02
C ARG A 67 2.58 -16.98 -2.40
N LEU A 68 2.95 -15.98 -3.19
CA LEU A 68 2.09 -14.85 -3.56
C LEU A 68 2.23 -14.54 -5.04
N ASP A 69 1.11 -14.46 -5.71
CA ASP A 69 0.99 -13.88 -7.05
C ASP A 69 0.49 -12.42 -6.91
N LEU A 70 1.45 -11.48 -6.93
CA LEU A 70 1.13 -10.05 -6.79
C LEU A 70 0.29 -9.52 -7.96
N GLU A 71 0.38 -10.14 -9.15
CA GLU A 71 -0.45 -9.77 -10.30
C GLU A 71 -1.91 -10.19 -10.09
N ASP A 72 -2.14 -11.42 -9.63
CA ASP A 72 -3.47 -11.88 -9.28
C ASP A 72 -4.07 -11.06 -8.15
N ILE A 73 -3.29 -10.73 -7.13
CA ILE A 73 -3.73 -9.88 -6.01
C ILE A 73 -4.15 -8.50 -6.53
N ASP A 74 -3.34 -7.83 -7.35
CA ASP A 74 -3.69 -6.53 -7.93
C ASP A 74 -4.99 -6.59 -8.73
N ARG A 75 -5.11 -7.60 -9.59
CA ARG A 75 -6.32 -7.84 -10.38
C ARG A 75 -7.57 -7.98 -9.49
N ARG A 76 -7.49 -8.77 -8.43
CA ARG A 76 -8.59 -8.99 -7.46
C ARG A 76 -8.93 -7.73 -6.69
N VAL A 77 -7.93 -6.97 -6.24
CA VAL A 77 -8.13 -5.69 -5.57
C VAL A 77 -8.86 -4.71 -6.48
N ARG A 78 -8.45 -4.58 -7.74
CA ARG A 78 -9.10 -3.69 -8.71
C ARG A 78 -10.54 -4.11 -9.05
N VAL A 79 -10.82 -5.41 -9.11
CA VAL A 79 -12.20 -5.91 -9.26
C VAL A 79 -13.03 -5.49 -8.05
N SER A 80 -12.56 -5.79 -6.85
CA SER A 80 -13.24 -5.43 -5.60
C SER A 80 -13.46 -3.91 -5.44
N GLN A 81 -12.50 -3.09 -5.88
CA GLN A 81 -12.66 -1.63 -5.89
C GLN A 81 -13.78 -1.18 -6.84
N ARG A 82 -13.87 -1.76 -8.05
CA ARG A 82 -14.95 -1.44 -8.99
C ARG A 82 -16.32 -1.81 -8.43
N GLU A 83 -16.43 -2.98 -7.83
CA GLU A 83 -17.68 -3.44 -7.19
C GLU A 83 -18.10 -2.52 -6.04
N ARG A 84 -17.18 -2.17 -5.16
CA ARG A 84 -17.44 -1.24 -4.05
C ARG A 84 -17.85 0.16 -4.55
N ARG A 85 -17.22 0.66 -5.62
CA ARG A 85 -17.61 1.93 -6.24
C ARG A 85 -19.02 1.86 -6.85
N LEU A 86 -19.41 0.72 -7.44
CA LEU A 86 -20.76 0.52 -7.93
C LEU A 86 -21.78 0.59 -6.80
N VAL A 87 -21.54 -0.14 -5.72
CA VAL A 87 -22.39 -0.13 -4.51
C VAL A 87 -22.47 1.29 -3.92
N SER A 88 -21.33 1.96 -3.77
CA SER A 88 -21.27 3.34 -3.25
C SER A 88 -22.11 4.32 -4.10
N ARG A 89 -22.01 4.23 -5.44
CA ARG A 89 -22.82 5.06 -6.34
C ARG A 89 -24.31 4.74 -6.25
N ALA A 90 -24.68 3.47 -6.08
CA ALA A 90 -26.06 3.08 -5.91
C ALA A 90 -26.64 3.62 -4.60
N LEU A 91 -25.89 3.49 -3.51
CA LEU A 91 -26.26 4.03 -2.19
C LEU A 91 -26.38 5.56 -2.19
N ALA A 92 -25.48 6.25 -2.90
CA ALA A 92 -25.52 7.71 -3.01
C ALA A 92 -26.75 8.25 -3.75
N ARG A 93 -27.43 7.42 -4.56
CA ARG A 93 -28.70 7.77 -5.22
C ARG A 93 -29.93 7.55 -4.34
N GLY A 94 -29.78 6.79 -3.26
CA GLY A 94 -30.82 6.50 -2.29
C GLY A 94 -30.80 7.48 -1.12
N ARG A 95 -31.49 7.09 -0.04
CA ARG A 95 -31.28 7.69 1.29
C ARG A 95 -30.13 6.94 1.96
N PRO A 96 -28.93 7.50 2.06
CA PRO A 96 -27.87 6.86 2.81
C PRO A 96 -28.30 6.74 4.27
N SER A 97 -28.29 5.52 4.81
CA SER A 97 -28.41 5.33 6.25
C SER A 97 -27.19 5.94 6.91
N GLY A 98 -27.38 6.65 8.01
CA GLY A 98 -26.23 7.10 8.81
C GLY A 98 -25.39 5.91 9.23
N TRP A 99 -24.10 6.14 9.42
CA TRP A 99 -23.21 5.16 10.05
C TRP A 99 -23.76 4.82 11.45
N ASP A 100 -23.77 3.55 11.84
CA ASP A 100 -24.32 3.11 13.12
C ASP A 100 -23.62 3.72 14.34
N TYR A 101 -22.38 4.16 14.15
CA TYR A 101 -21.61 4.87 15.15
C TYR A 101 -21.35 6.31 14.68
N VAL A 102 -22.15 7.23 15.17
CA VAL A 102 -21.89 8.66 15.05
C VAL A 102 -21.25 9.12 16.35
N PRO A 103 -19.93 9.38 16.39
CA PRO A 103 -19.33 9.93 17.59
C PRO A 103 -19.98 11.28 17.91
N HIS A 104 -20.41 11.45 19.16
CA HIS A 104 -20.99 12.69 19.67
C HIS A 104 -19.95 13.85 19.77
N VAL A 105 -18.85 13.73 19.06
CA VAL A 105 -17.76 14.66 19.13
C VAL A 105 -17.78 15.55 17.90
N ASP A 106 -17.94 16.84 18.12
CA ASP A 106 -17.71 17.81 17.05
C ASP A 106 -16.23 17.79 16.64
N ALA A 107 -15.94 17.10 15.55
CA ALA A 107 -14.60 16.98 15.02
C ALA A 107 -13.99 18.35 14.65
N ALA A 108 -14.83 19.38 14.46
CA ALA A 108 -14.37 20.75 14.22
C ALA A 108 -13.80 21.41 15.49
N ALA A 109 -14.17 20.93 16.66
CA ALA A 109 -13.68 21.38 17.95
C ALA A 109 -12.43 20.62 18.43
N GLN A 110 -11.99 19.59 17.71
CA GLN A 110 -10.79 18.83 18.03
C GLN A 110 -9.54 19.39 17.34
N TYR A 111 -8.38 19.14 17.98
CA TYR A 111 -7.08 19.51 17.42
C TYR A 111 -6.77 18.86 16.07
N ILE A 112 -7.33 17.66 15.80
CA ILE A 112 -7.24 16.99 14.51
C ILE A 112 -8.25 17.64 13.57
N ARG A 113 -7.75 18.36 12.60
CA ARG A 113 -8.54 19.11 11.63
C ARG A 113 -9.08 18.18 10.55
N ASN A 114 -10.37 17.91 10.59
CA ASN A 114 -11.03 17.14 9.55
C ASN A 114 -12.26 17.86 8.99
N ARG A 115 -12.04 19.09 8.51
CA ARG A 115 -13.01 19.74 7.61
C ARG A 115 -12.83 19.31 6.15
N GLU A 116 -11.73 18.65 5.84
CA GLU A 116 -11.42 18.18 4.51
C GLU A 116 -11.64 16.69 4.41
N ASP A 117 -12.17 16.25 3.25
CA ASP A 117 -12.31 14.85 2.93
C ASP A 117 -10.93 14.17 2.94
N MET A 118 -10.82 13.03 3.62
CA MET A 118 -9.58 12.26 3.74
C MET A 118 -9.02 11.88 2.36
N TYR A 119 -9.89 11.56 1.41
CA TYR A 119 -9.49 11.22 0.04
C TYR A 119 -8.90 12.41 -0.70
N GLU A 120 -9.43 13.62 -0.45
CA GLU A 120 -8.89 14.84 -1.02
C GLU A 120 -7.53 15.20 -0.43
N LEU A 121 -7.35 15.00 0.87
CA LEU A 121 -6.04 15.13 1.52
C LEU A 121 -5.02 14.15 0.95
N GLN A 122 -5.40 12.89 0.81
CA GLN A 122 -4.55 11.86 0.22
C GLN A 122 -4.21 12.16 -1.25
N ARG A 123 -5.18 12.65 -2.03
CA ARG A 123 -4.95 13.04 -3.42
C ARG A 123 -3.93 14.17 -3.54
N ARG A 124 -4.02 15.20 -2.68
CA ARG A 124 -3.07 16.31 -2.65
C ARG A 124 -1.69 15.93 -2.11
N ALA A 125 -1.63 14.92 -1.25
CA ALA A 125 -0.38 14.42 -0.71
C ALA A 125 0.37 13.49 -1.68
N ARG A 126 -0.26 13.04 -2.78
CA ARG A 126 0.41 12.26 -3.80
C ARG A 126 1.42 13.12 -4.56
N LEU A 127 2.64 12.63 -4.64
CA LEU A 127 3.59 13.14 -5.61
C LEU A 127 3.13 12.70 -7.00
N ASP A 128 3.13 13.63 -7.95
CA ASP A 128 2.87 13.30 -9.35
C ASP A 128 3.94 12.30 -9.80
N ALA A 129 3.51 11.17 -10.35
CA ALA A 129 4.44 10.26 -10.99
C ALA A 129 5.09 11.00 -12.17
N PRO A 130 6.40 10.91 -12.36
CA PRO A 130 7.07 11.55 -13.48
C PRO A 130 6.43 11.10 -14.80
N GLY A 131 5.74 12.00 -15.49
CA GLY A 131 5.08 11.74 -16.78
C GLY A 131 3.59 11.36 -16.72
N ALA A 132 2.91 11.48 -15.59
CA ALA A 132 1.46 11.32 -15.52
C ALA A 132 0.77 12.58 -16.08
N GLU A 133 -0.01 12.44 -17.15
CA GLU A 133 -0.91 13.50 -17.59
C GLU A 133 -2.01 13.74 -16.54
N PRO A 134 -2.41 15.00 -16.29
CA PRO A 134 -3.48 15.31 -15.35
C PRO A 134 -4.81 14.70 -15.84
N ILE A 135 -5.49 13.96 -14.95
CA ILE A 135 -6.83 13.41 -15.17
C ILE A 135 -7.89 14.49 -14.96
#